data_d8e3f9601c5cd962b6d4e346f7959a5e
#
_entry.id   d8e3f9601c5cd962b6d4e346f7959a5e
#
_cell.length_a   1.000
_cell.length_b   1.000
_cell.length_c   1.000
_cell.angle_alpha   90.00
_cell.angle_beta   90.00
_cell.angle_gamma   90.00
#
_symmetry.space_group_name_H-M   'P 1'
#
loop_
_entity.id
_entity.type
_entity.pdbx_description
1 polymer ?
#
loop_
_entity_poly.entity_id
_entity_poly.type
_entity_poly.pdbx_seq_one_letter_code
_entity_poly.pdbx_strand_id
1 'polypeptide(L)'
;MKNNITFPPYFSFIKQNRTIEQALAIFNQRLQDAETVFKKYSHEFENRNCPICGAVDYYSLEPFHKTYGVVKCHQCTSVYINPCPSYDALNYYYNECKSNDMYTGLLRSRCKTGGIVLSDRAIFLTELIRKQLTKKKHIKILEIGCSSGAFLSELKISLAEQELLNNCSLSGVDIDSNAIEKNVDQDLSLYTASIEDFAKTTDEKFDLIIHFELLEHLRDPFAFMLSVHKLLLDDGLHHFSTPNILGFDNVAIGYNGFRPLAHAIFPPMHLHSFTTQNIIHFSIRSGFKVAQLDTPGNFDVGIVASAIDGNSSNQFSFISEFTEKQLGIFQHWLKLLSASSHMRCTLLK
;
A
#
# COMPACT_ATOMS: atom_id res chain seq x y z
N MET A 1 24.61 -8.40 22.14
CA MET A 1 23.16 -8.53 22.39
C MET A 1 22.62 -9.58 21.45
N LYS A 2 22.10 -10.70 21.96
CA LYS A 2 21.45 -11.73 21.14
C LYS A 2 20.07 -11.20 20.82
N ASN A 3 19.87 -10.65 19.62
CA ASN A 3 18.54 -10.35 19.11
C ASN A 3 17.82 -11.68 18.93
N ASN A 4 16.94 -12.02 19.85
CA ASN A 4 15.98 -13.09 19.63
C ASN A 4 15.01 -12.58 18.57
N ILE A 5 15.24 -12.97 17.32
CA ILE A 5 14.30 -12.69 16.22
C ILE A 5 13.10 -13.60 16.46
N THR A 6 12.05 -13.04 17.06
CA THR A 6 10.74 -13.71 17.14
C THR A 6 9.95 -13.39 15.89
N PHE A 7 9.64 -14.39 15.12
CA PHE A 7 8.73 -14.26 13.96
C PHE A 7 7.30 -14.51 14.45
N PRO A 8 6.37 -13.60 14.20
CA PRO A 8 4.96 -13.94 14.42
C PRO A 8 4.60 -15.10 13.50
N PRO A 9 4.02 -16.20 13.99
CA PRO A 9 3.61 -17.30 13.13
C PRO A 9 2.59 -16.81 12.12
N TYR A 10 2.80 -17.07 10.83
CA TYR A 10 1.87 -16.71 9.75
C TYR A 10 0.43 -17.17 10.06
N PHE A 11 0.28 -18.39 10.54
CA PHE A 11 -1.03 -18.97 10.90
C PHE A 11 -1.69 -18.24 12.10
N SER A 12 -0.94 -17.75 13.08
CA SER A 12 -1.52 -17.00 14.18
C SER A 12 -1.98 -15.61 13.72
N PHE A 13 -1.26 -14.97 12.81
CA PHE A 13 -1.67 -13.71 12.22
C PHE A 13 -2.96 -13.84 11.40
N ILE A 14 -3.07 -14.87 10.56
CA ILE A 14 -4.29 -15.15 9.78
C ILE A 14 -5.47 -15.39 10.73
N LYS A 15 -5.32 -16.23 11.74
CA LYS A 15 -6.40 -16.50 12.72
C LYS A 15 -6.86 -15.25 13.47
N GLN A 16 -5.95 -14.33 13.78
CA GLN A 16 -6.26 -13.10 14.52
C GLN A 16 -6.86 -12.01 13.63
N ASN A 17 -6.47 -11.94 12.36
CA ASN A 17 -6.77 -10.80 11.51
C ASN A 17 -7.79 -11.10 10.39
N ARG A 18 -7.78 -12.30 9.83
CA ARG A 18 -8.67 -12.67 8.72
C ARG A 18 -8.65 -14.19 8.53
N THR A 19 -9.79 -14.85 8.57
CA THR A 19 -9.83 -16.27 8.17
C THR A 19 -9.58 -16.39 6.66
N ILE A 20 -9.07 -17.55 6.21
CA ILE A 20 -8.89 -17.84 4.78
C ILE A 20 -10.22 -17.74 4.05
N GLU A 21 -11.32 -18.19 4.68
CA GLU A 21 -12.67 -18.11 4.12
C GLU A 21 -13.11 -16.66 3.88
N GLN A 22 -12.87 -15.75 4.85
CA GLN A 22 -13.15 -14.32 4.69
C GLN A 22 -12.31 -13.70 3.58
N ALA A 23 -11.03 -14.07 3.51
CA ALA A 23 -10.13 -13.58 2.46
C ALA A 23 -10.58 -14.06 1.08
N LEU A 24 -10.97 -15.34 0.96
CA LEU A 24 -11.48 -15.93 -0.27
C LEU A 24 -12.82 -15.32 -0.70
N ALA A 25 -13.72 -15.05 0.24
CA ALA A 25 -14.98 -14.39 -0.04
C ALA A 25 -14.77 -12.97 -0.61
N ILE A 26 -13.86 -12.18 -0.01
CA ILE A 26 -13.52 -10.85 -0.52
C ILE A 26 -12.84 -10.95 -1.89
N PHE A 27 -11.92 -11.88 -2.08
CA PHE A 27 -11.25 -12.10 -3.35
C PHE A 27 -12.24 -12.42 -4.47
N ASN A 28 -13.14 -13.37 -4.25
CA ASN A 28 -14.17 -13.75 -5.22
C ASN A 28 -15.11 -12.57 -5.54
N GLN A 29 -15.51 -11.79 -4.52
CA GLN A 29 -16.34 -10.61 -4.75
C GLN A 29 -15.59 -9.55 -5.56
N ARG A 30 -14.31 -9.32 -5.27
CA ARG A 30 -13.46 -8.40 -6.07
C ARG A 30 -13.34 -8.84 -7.53
N LEU A 31 -13.24 -10.14 -7.81
CA LEU A 31 -13.22 -10.65 -9.18
C LEU A 31 -14.55 -10.38 -9.89
N GLN A 32 -15.69 -10.61 -9.22
CA GLN A 32 -17.02 -10.31 -9.77
C GLN A 32 -17.20 -8.81 -10.04
N ASP A 33 -16.77 -7.98 -9.12
CA ASP A 33 -16.82 -6.52 -9.26
C ASP A 33 -15.93 -6.05 -10.41
N ALA A 34 -14.69 -6.59 -10.52
CA ALA A 34 -13.77 -6.31 -11.61
C ALA A 34 -14.37 -6.68 -12.98
N GLU A 35 -14.98 -7.87 -13.08
CA GLU A 35 -15.66 -8.30 -14.31
C GLU A 35 -16.85 -7.38 -14.63
N THR A 36 -17.63 -6.96 -13.65
CA THR A 36 -18.76 -6.05 -13.80
C THR A 36 -18.31 -4.70 -14.34
N VAL A 37 -17.27 -4.11 -13.74
CA VAL A 37 -16.67 -2.85 -14.19
C VAL A 37 -16.15 -2.98 -15.61
N PHE A 38 -15.45 -4.07 -15.93
CA PHE A 38 -14.93 -4.32 -17.27
C PHE A 38 -16.05 -4.38 -18.31
N LYS A 39 -17.10 -5.15 -18.06
CA LYS A 39 -18.25 -5.27 -18.98
C LYS A 39 -18.95 -3.94 -19.22
N LYS A 40 -19.06 -3.11 -18.17
CA LYS A 40 -19.80 -1.86 -18.23
C LYS A 40 -18.99 -0.72 -18.86
N TYR A 41 -17.68 -0.66 -18.61
CA TYR A 41 -16.85 0.52 -18.87
C TYR A 41 -15.64 0.27 -19.78
N SER A 42 -15.36 -0.96 -20.24
CA SER A 42 -14.16 -1.22 -21.04
C SER A 42 -14.05 -0.43 -22.34
N HIS A 43 -15.18 0.04 -22.89
CA HIS A 43 -15.23 0.90 -24.07
C HIS A 43 -14.73 2.34 -23.81
N GLU A 44 -14.60 2.74 -22.54
CA GLU A 44 -14.06 4.03 -22.11
C GLU A 44 -12.61 3.95 -21.66
N PHE A 45 -12.02 2.74 -21.65
CA PHE A 45 -10.64 2.57 -21.21
C PHE A 45 -9.66 3.18 -22.21
N GLU A 46 -8.63 3.84 -21.70
CA GLU A 46 -7.69 4.62 -22.51
C GLU A 46 -6.30 4.00 -22.51
N ASN A 47 -5.72 3.88 -23.71
CA ASN A 47 -4.29 3.54 -23.80
C ASN A 47 -3.44 4.66 -23.19
N ARG A 48 -2.41 4.25 -22.43
CA ARG A 48 -1.50 5.20 -21.80
C ARG A 48 -0.05 4.75 -21.88
N ASN A 49 0.83 5.71 -21.84
CA ASN A 49 2.25 5.47 -21.61
C ASN A 49 2.49 4.90 -20.20
N CYS A 50 3.66 4.36 -19.96
CA CYS A 50 4.04 3.87 -18.64
C CYS A 50 3.84 4.96 -17.57
N PRO A 51 2.99 4.75 -16.55
CA PRO A 51 2.71 5.79 -15.54
C PRO A 51 3.92 6.11 -14.67
N ILE A 52 4.96 5.26 -14.68
CA ILE A 52 6.14 5.39 -13.84
C ILE A 52 7.27 6.16 -14.54
N CYS A 53 7.61 5.80 -15.80
CA CYS A 53 8.71 6.46 -16.51
C CYS A 53 8.28 7.26 -17.74
N GLY A 54 7.03 7.17 -18.18
CA GLY A 54 6.51 7.85 -19.36
C GLY A 54 6.83 7.17 -20.69
N ALA A 55 7.53 6.03 -20.71
CA ALA A 55 7.88 5.32 -21.94
C ALA A 55 6.63 4.80 -22.67
N VAL A 56 6.70 4.79 -24.00
CA VAL A 56 5.62 4.32 -24.86
C VAL A 56 5.66 2.81 -25.10
N ASP A 57 6.86 2.22 -25.05
CA ASP A 57 7.07 0.82 -25.39
C ASP A 57 6.83 -0.13 -24.22
N TYR A 58 6.05 -1.15 -24.48
CA TYR A 58 5.75 -2.22 -23.54
C TYR A 58 5.55 -3.55 -24.28
N TYR A 59 5.57 -4.64 -23.52
CA TYR A 59 5.11 -5.94 -24.00
C TYR A 59 3.96 -6.44 -23.16
N SER A 60 3.02 -7.14 -23.83
CA SER A 60 1.83 -7.70 -23.18
C SER A 60 2.20 -8.90 -22.32
N LEU A 61 1.60 -8.96 -21.14
CA LEU A 61 1.59 -10.13 -20.28
C LEU A 61 0.25 -10.86 -20.39
N GLU A 62 0.10 -11.95 -19.65
CA GLU A 62 -1.20 -12.62 -19.51
C GLU A 62 -2.24 -11.63 -18.98
N PRO A 63 -3.43 -11.51 -19.60
CA PRO A 63 -4.48 -10.65 -19.09
C PRO A 63 -4.92 -11.05 -17.68
N PHE A 64 -5.26 -10.06 -16.85
CA PHE A 64 -5.83 -10.32 -15.54
C PHE A 64 -7.19 -11.01 -15.69
N HIS A 65 -7.29 -12.24 -15.23
CA HIS A 65 -8.49 -13.10 -15.31
C HIS A 65 -9.22 -13.00 -16.67
N LYS A 66 -8.44 -12.97 -17.78
CA LYS A 66 -8.92 -12.88 -19.17
C LYS A 66 -9.71 -11.61 -19.52
N THR A 67 -9.62 -10.56 -18.70
CA THR A 67 -10.35 -9.31 -18.88
C THR A 67 -9.39 -8.12 -19.10
N TYR A 68 -8.77 -7.60 -18.06
CA TYR A 68 -7.91 -6.42 -18.17
C TYR A 68 -6.55 -6.74 -18.79
N GLY A 69 -6.13 -5.93 -19.75
CA GLY A 69 -4.80 -6.02 -20.33
C GLY A 69 -3.74 -5.65 -19.27
N VAL A 70 -2.77 -6.54 -19.10
CA VAL A 70 -1.61 -6.33 -18.23
C VAL A 70 -0.37 -6.20 -19.11
N VAL A 71 0.41 -5.15 -18.90
CA VAL A 71 1.60 -4.89 -19.68
C VAL A 71 2.81 -4.63 -18.79
N LYS A 72 3.99 -4.88 -19.32
CA LYS A 72 5.27 -4.58 -18.65
C LYS A 72 6.07 -3.60 -19.49
N CYS A 73 6.49 -2.49 -18.88
CA CYS A 73 7.29 -1.47 -19.54
C CYS A 73 8.65 -2.02 -19.93
N HIS A 74 9.08 -1.76 -21.17
CA HIS A 74 10.41 -2.13 -21.65
C HIS A 74 11.52 -1.38 -20.90
N GLN A 75 11.28 -0.12 -20.56
CA GLN A 75 12.33 0.74 -20.01
C GLN A 75 12.50 0.56 -18.48
N CYS A 76 11.42 0.63 -17.70
CA CYS A 76 11.52 0.62 -16.24
C CYS A 76 11.00 -0.66 -15.58
N THR A 77 10.56 -1.63 -16.38
CA THR A 77 10.05 -2.94 -15.93
C THR A 77 8.81 -2.92 -15.02
N SER A 78 8.17 -1.75 -14.81
CA SER A 78 6.90 -1.68 -14.08
C SER A 78 5.80 -2.47 -14.80
N VAL A 79 4.91 -3.08 -14.03
CA VAL A 79 3.73 -3.76 -14.53
C VAL A 79 2.51 -2.88 -14.32
N TYR A 80 1.67 -2.71 -15.33
CA TYR A 80 0.51 -1.83 -15.23
C TYR A 80 -0.62 -2.27 -16.15
N ILE A 81 -1.82 -1.73 -15.88
CA ILE A 81 -3.03 -1.99 -16.64
C ILE A 81 -3.07 -1.05 -17.85
N ASN A 82 -3.21 -1.65 -19.05
CA ASN A 82 -3.33 -0.93 -20.29
C ASN A 82 -4.22 -1.72 -21.29
N PRO A 83 -5.35 -1.16 -21.77
CA PRO A 83 -5.83 0.20 -21.52
C PRO A 83 -6.25 0.40 -20.05
N CYS A 84 -6.08 1.65 -19.55
CA CYS A 84 -6.37 2.04 -18.17
C CYS A 84 -7.85 2.32 -17.98
N PRO A 85 -8.51 1.87 -16.92
CA PRO A 85 -9.87 2.22 -16.57
C PRO A 85 -10.11 3.74 -16.53
N SER A 86 -11.28 4.20 -17.03
CA SER A 86 -11.70 5.59 -16.95
C SER A 86 -11.92 6.03 -15.50
N TYR A 87 -12.01 7.35 -15.26
CA TYR A 87 -12.39 7.87 -13.95
C TYR A 87 -13.79 7.40 -13.54
N ASP A 88 -14.72 7.31 -14.49
CA ASP A 88 -16.09 6.83 -14.24
C ASP A 88 -16.11 5.35 -13.84
N ALA A 89 -15.27 4.53 -14.47
CA ALA A 89 -15.08 3.13 -14.10
C ALA A 89 -14.53 2.98 -12.67
N LEU A 90 -13.55 3.80 -12.29
CA LEU A 90 -12.98 3.81 -10.93
C LEU A 90 -14.00 4.33 -9.92
N ASN A 91 -14.69 5.42 -10.23
CA ASN A 91 -15.73 5.97 -9.36
C ASN A 91 -16.84 4.94 -9.10
N TYR A 92 -17.30 4.25 -10.14
CA TYR A 92 -18.26 3.16 -9.99
C TYR A 92 -17.72 2.03 -9.10
N TYR A 93 -16.46 1.62 -9.29
CA TYR A 93 -15.84 0.58 -8.46
C TYR A 93 -15.82 0.96 -6.99
N TYR A 94 -15.37 2.17 -6.66
CA TYR A 94 -15.21 2.58 -5.26
C TYR A 94 -16.55 2.87 -4.55
N ASN A 95 -17.57 3.35 -5.26
CA ASN A 95 -18.82 3.77 -4.65
C ASN A 95 -19.95 2.73 -4.73
N GLU A 96 -19.95 1.86 -5.78
CA GLU A 96 -21.08 0.98 -6.07
C GLU A 96 -20.75 -0.52 -5.90
N CYS A 97 -19.47 -0.90 -5.84
CA CYS A 97 -19.07 -2.29 -5.78
C CYS A 97 -18.99 -2.82 -4.34
N LYS A 98 -19.51 -4.03 -4.14
CA LYS A 98 -19.69 -4.66 -2.83
C LYS A 98 -18.39 -5.02 -2.13
N SER A 99 -17.33 -5.30 -2.87
CA SER A 99 -16.06 -5.74 -2.28
C SER A 99 -15.43 -4.68 -1.37
N ASN A 100 -15.65 -3.39 -1.65
CA ASN A 100 -15.17 -2.31 -0.81
C ASN A 100 -15.90 -2.27 0.54
N ASP A 101 -17.22 -2.44 0.55
CA ASP A 101 -18.00 -2.53 1.77
C ASP A 101 -17.63 -3.75 2.64
N MET A 102 -17.42 -4.89 1.99
CA MET A 102 -16.95 -6.10 2.68
C MET A 102 -15.59 -5.89 3.35
N TYR A 103 -14.66 -5.25 2.63
CA TYR A 103 -13.32 -4.97 3.15
C TYR A 103 -13.33 -3.95 4.29
N THR A 104 -14.05 -2.84 4.13
CA THR A 104 -14.17 -1.81 5.17
C THR A 104 -14.92 -2.33 6.39
N GLY A 105 -15.95 -3.16 6.19
CA GLY A 105 -16.66 -3.85 7.27
C GLY A 105 -15.74 -4.75 8.10
N LEU A 106 -14.84 -5.49 7.43
CA LEU A 106 -13.85 -6.31 8.09
C LEU A 106 -12.85 -5.48 8.91
N LEU A 107 -12.37 -4.37 8.37
CA LEU A 107 -11.45 -3.48 9.08
C LEU A 107 -12.11 -2.88 10.34
N ARG A 108 -13.37 -2.45 10.24
CA ARG A 108 -14.14 -1.91 11.40
C ARG A 108 -14.36 -2.93 12.51
N SER A 109 -14.57 -4.20 12.17
CA SER A 109 -14.76 -5.25 13.17
C SER A 109 -13.54 -5.47 14.06
N ARG A 110 -12.34 -5.18 13.55
CA ARG A 110 -11.07 -5.30 14.27
C ARG A 110 -10.87 -4.22 15.32
N CYS A 111 -11.32 -2.99 15.04
CA CYS A 111 -11.19 -1.87 15.97
C CYS A 111 -12.04 -2.05 17.24
N LYS A 112 -12.99 -3.01 17.27
CA LYS A 112 -13.90 -3.23 18.40
C LYS A 112 -13.43 -4.27 19.41
N THR A 113 -12.40 -5.06 19.13
CA THR A 113 -12.03 -6.26 19.91
C THR A 113 -10.79 -6.11 20.79
N GLY A 114 -10.66 -5.05 21.57
CA GLY A 114 -9.61 -4.95 22.58
C GLY A 114 -8.66 -3.78 22.37
N GLY A 115 -7.90 -3.44 23.40
CA GLY A 115 -7.05 -2.25 23.43
C GLY A 115 -6.19 -2.05 22.17
N ILE A 116 -5.89 -0.81 21.86
CA ILE A 116 -5.10 -0.43 20.68
C ILE A 116 -3.72 -1.08 20.79
N VAL A 117 -3.50 -2.10 19.97
CA VAL A 117 -2.15 -2.63 19.76
C VAL A 117 -1.51 -1.80 18.65
N LEU A 118 -0.46 -1.06 19.00
CA LEU A 118 0.26 -0.23 18.04
C LEU A 118 0.80 -1.09 16.89
N SER A 119 0.51 -0.66 15.67
CA SER A 119 1.06 -1.32 14.49
C SER A 119 2.55 -1.04 14.34
N ASP A 120 3.24 -1.92 13.64
CA ASP A 120 4.65 -1.71 13.24
C ASP A 120 4.83 -0.38 12.50
N ARG A 121 3.78 0.11 11.81
CA ARG A 121 3.79 1.40 11.11
C ARG A 121 3.85 2.58 12.08
N ALA A 122 3.00 2.59 13.10
CA ALA A 122 2.98 3.67 14.09
C ALA A 122 4.29 3.72 14.89
N ILE A 123 4.80 2.56 15.32
CA ILE A 123 6.07 2.44 16.03
C ILE A 123 7.22 2.95 15.15
N PHE A 124 7.27 2.52 13.88
CA PHE A 124 8.31 2.95 12.94
C PHE A 124 8.29 4.46 12.72
N LEU A 125 7.10 5.06 12.48
CA LEU A 125 6.99 6.50 12.26
C LEU A 125 7.37 7.32 13.49
N THR A 126 6.98 6.89 14.67
CA THR A 126 7.39 7.52 15.93
C THR A 126 8.91 7.52 16.08
N GLU A 127 9.57 6.40 15.75
CA GLU A 127 11.03 6.32 15.74
C GLU A 127 11.66 7.20 14.63
N LEU A 128 11.05 7.28 13.44
CA LEU A 128 11.51 8.14 12.36
C LEU A 128 11.46 9.63 12.78
N ILE A 129 10.33 10.06 13.37
CA ILE A 129 10.12 11.40 13.89
C ILE A 129 11.16 11.70 14.98
N ARG A 130 11.32 10.80 15.94
CA ARG A 130 12.30 10.93 17.02
C ARG A 130 13.73 11.10 16.51
N LYS A 131 14.12 10.38 15.48
CA LYS A 131 15.50 10.40 14.94
C LYS A 131 15.76 11.60 14.03
N GLN A 132 14.77 12.04 13.25
CA GLN A 132 15.02 12.98 12.17
C GLN A 132 14.37 14.36 12.36
N LEU A 133 13.29 14.46 13.13
CA LEU A 133 12.50 15.69 13.21
C LEU A 133 12.50 16.37 14.58
N THR A 134 13.04 15.77 15.64
CA THR A 134 13.00 16.34 17.01
C THR A 134 13.73 17.65 17.20
N LYS A 135 14.58 18.07 16.26
CA LYS A 135 15.20 19.41 16.30
C LYS A 135 14.21 20.55 15.95
N LYS A 136 13.06 20.21 15.36
CA LYS A 136 12.01 21.18 15.04
C LYS A 136 11.18 21.48 16.29
N LYS A 137 10.81 22.75 16.46
CA LYS A 137 9.96 23.19 17.59
C LYS A 137 8.55 22.62 17.50
N HIS A 138 8.06 22.44 16.29
CA HIS A 138 6.75 21.87 16.01
C HIS A 138 6.82 21.10 14.70
N ILE A 139 6.18 19.94 14.65
CA ILE A 139 6.21 19.00 13.52
C ILE A 139 4.79 18.88 12.97
N LYS A 140 4.59 19.26 11.71
CA LYS A 140 3.31 19.12 11.01
C LYS A 140 3.33 17.82 10.20
N ILE A 141 2.36 16.95 10.47
CA ILE A 141 2.23 15.64 9.83
C ILE A 141 0.91 15.60 9.03
N LEU A 142 0.97 15.16 7.78
CA LEU A 142 -0.18 14.94 6.91
C LEU A 142 -0.25 13.48 6.47
N GLU A 143 -1.38 12.82 6.70
CA GLU A 143 -1.69 11.53 6.08
C GLU A 143 -2.58 11.74 4.85
N ILE A 144 -2.18 11.17 3.70
CA ILE A 144 -2.99 11.15 2.48
C ILE A 144 -3.67 9.78 2.37
N GLY A 145 -4.98 9.78 2.08
CA GLY A 145 -5.81 8.58 2.14
C GLY A 145 -6.11 8.18 3.58
N CYS A 146 -6.37 9.18 4.45
CA CYS A 146 -6.53 8.98 5.89
C CYS A 146 -7.84 8.30 6.28
N SER A 147 -8.81 8.17 5.37
CA SER A 147 -10.14 7.64 5.67
C SER A 147 -10.76 8.37 6.89
N SER A 148 -11.16 7.66 7.94
CA SER A 148 -11.69 8.24 9.18
C SER A 148 -10.61 8.72 10.16
N GLY A 149 -9.33 8.75 9.79
CA GLY A 149 -8.24 9.15 10.68
C GLY A 149 -7.82 8.06 11.68
N ALA A 150 -8.22 6.81 11.47
CA ALA A 150 -7.92 5.74 12.42
C ALA A 150 -6.43 5.52 12.66
N PHE A 151 -5.61 5.62 11.60
CA PHE A 151 -4.16 5.49 11.74
C PHE A 151 -3.54 6.72 12.42
N LEU A 152 -4.02 7.92 12.12
CA LEU A 152 -3.59 9.14 12.82
C LEU A 152 -3.88 9.08 14.32
N SER A 153 -5.04 8.54 14.71
CA SER A 153 -5.36 8.31 16.14
C SER A 153 -4.42 7.29 16.79
N GLU A 154 -4.04 6.24 16.06
CA GLU A 154 -3.03 5.28 16.53
C GLU A 154 -1.64 5.92 16.65
N LEU A 155 -1.21 6.70 15.65
CA LEU A 155 0.04 7.43 15.67
C LEU A 155 0.09 8.44 16.83
N LYS A 156 -1.03 9.13 17.12
CA LYS A 156 -1.20 10.03 18.25
C LYS A 156 -0.87 9.33 19.58
N ILE A 157 -1.37 8.11 19.78
CA ILE A 157 -1.08 7.32 20.99
C ILE A 157 0.41 6.97 21.04
N SER A 158 1.00 6.49 19.94
CA SER A 158 2.42 6.15 19.88
C SER A 158 3.32 7.35 20.16
N LEU A 159 2.96 8.53 19.64
CA LEU A 159 3.70 9.78 19.93
C LEU A 159 3.56 10.22 21.40
N ALA A 160 2.37 10.02 21.99
CA ALA A 160 2.15 10.33 23.40
C ALA A 160 2.99 9.44 24.33
N GLU A 161 3.07 8.15 24.04
CA GLU A 161 3.91 7.18 24.80
C GLU A 161 5.40 7.54 24.78
N GLN A 162 5.87 8.27 23.76
CA GLN A 162 7.25 8.74 23.60
C GLN A 162 7.44 10.23 23.94
N GLU A 163 6.43 10.87 24.55
CA GLU A 163 6.43 12.30 24.94
C GLU A 163 6.67 13.28 23.77
N LEU A 164 6.33 12.86 22.52
CA LEU A 164 6.52 13.65 21.31
C LEU A 164 5.25 14.40 20.87
N LEU A 165 4.07 14.00 21.36
CA LEU A 165 2.78 14.47 20.85
C LEU A 165 2.62 15.99 20.98
N ASN A 166 3.05 16.61 22.08
CA ASN A 166 2.90 18.03 22.33
C ASN A 166 3.60 18.92 21.28
N ASN A 167 4.55 18.35 20.55
CA ASN A 167 5.29 19.03 19.48
C ASN A 167 4.79 18.65 18.09
N CYS A 168 3.67 17.92 17.97
CA CYS A 168 3.14 17.45 16.70
C CYS A 168 1.71 17.95 16.46
N SER A 169 1.38 18.26 15.21
CA SER A 169 0.01 18.40 14.74
C SER A 169 -0.26 17.34 13.66
N LEU A 170 -1.43 16.71 13.75
CA LEU A 170 -1.83 15.60 12.89
C LEU A 170 -2.99 16.04 12.00
N SER A 171 -2.78 15.97 10.70
CA SER A 171 -3.78 16.28 9.67
C SER A 171 -3.94 15.12 8.71
N GLY A 172 -5.12 15.00 8.10
CA GLY A 172 -5.41 14.00 7.10
C GLY A 172 -6.21 14.55 5.94
N VAL A 173 -5.99 14.02 4.75
CA VAL A 173 -6.79 14.32 3.56
C VAL A 173 -7.25 13.03 2.90
N ASP A 174 -8.53 12.96 2.52
CA ASP A 174 -9.13 11.85 1.79
C ASP A 174 -10.19 12.36 0.82
N ILE A 175 -10.42 11.63 -0.27
CA ILE A 175 -11.49 11.93 -1.22
C ILE A 175 -12.87 11.48 -0.75
N ASP A 176 -12.92 10.53 0.20
CA ASP A 176 -14.17 9.96 0.74
C ASP A 176 -14.70 10.78 1.92
N SER A 177 -15.64 11.70 1.63
CA SER A 177 -16.30 12.50 2.67
C SER A 177 -17.05 11.65 3.69
N ASN A 178 -17.65 10.53 3.27
CA ASN A 178 -18.36 9.63 4.18
C ASN A 178 -17.42 8.92 5.17
N ALA A 179 -16.17 8.72 4.77
CA ALA A 179 -15.15 8.18 5.68
C ALA A 179 -14.70 9.26 6.67
N ILE A 180 -14.45 10.48 6.22
CA ILE A 180 -14.06 11.63 7.05
C ILE A 180 -15.13 11.93 8.13
N GLU A 181 -16.42 11.93 7.75
CA GLU A 181 -17.53 12.18 8.68
C GLU A 181 -17.63 11.14 9.82
N LYS A 182 -17.01 9.97 9.66
CA LYS A 182 -16.96 8.95 10.71
C LYS A 182 -15.82 9.16 11.72
N ASN A 183 -15.03 10.22 11.56
CA ASN A 183 -13.99 10.56 12.53
C ASN A 183 -14.61 10.88 13.90
N VAL A 184 -14.02 10.29 14.93
CA VAL A 184 -14.42 10.51 16.33
C VAL A 184 -13.35 11.24 17.14
N ASP A 185 -12.15 11.41 16.59
CA ASP A 185 -11.04 12.11 17.25
C ASP A 185 -11.03 13.58 16.84
N GLN A 186 -11.53 14.45 17.72
CA GLN A 186 -11.68 15.90 17.46
C GLN A 186 -10.34 16.66 17.43
N ASP A 187 -9.25 16.03 17.85
CA ASP A 187 -7.91 16.66 17.80
C ASP A 187 -7.25 16.49 16.42
N LEU A 188 -7.86 15.74 15.50
CA LEU A 188 -7.39 15.57 14.14
C LEU A 188 -8.01 16.62 13.20
N SER A 189 -7.18 17.21 12.34
CA SER A 189 -7.64 18.09 11.26
C SER A 189 -7.81 17.30 9.97
N LEU A 190 -9.05 16.88 9.64
CA LEU A 190 -9.32 16.07 8.45
C LEU A 190 -10.00 16.90 7.35
N TYR A 191 -9.58 16.70 6.10
CA TYR A 191 -10.04 17.44 4.92
C TYR A 191 -10.56 16.49 3.84
N THR A 192 -11.68 16.85 3.21
CA THR A 192 -12.21 16.12 2.03
C THR A 192 -11.72 16.80 0.78
N ALA A 193 -10.72 16.22 0.11
CA ALA A 193 -10.17 16.68 -1.16
C ALA A 193 -9.28 15.62 -1.82
N SER A 194 -9.03 15.74 -3.12
CA SER A 194 -7.85 15.11 -3.73
C SER A 194 -6.58 15.82 -3.26
N ILE A 195 -5.44 15.15 -3.25
CA ILE A 195 -4.19 15.79 -2.85
C ILE A 195 -3.79 16.90 -3.82
N GLU A 196 -4.13 16.74 -5.10
CA GLU A 196 -3.87 17.73 -6.14
C GLU A 196 -4.67 19.02 -5.90
N ASP A 197 -5.93 18.90 -5.46
CA ASP A 197 -6.77 20.06 -5.16
C ASP A 197 -6.41 20.67 -3.80
N PHE A 198 -6.14 19.84 -2.80
CA PHE A 198 -5.62 20.32 -1.52
C PHE A 198 -4.33 21.13 -1.70
N ALA A 199 -3.39 20.66 -2.52
CA ALA A 199 -2.15 21.37 -2.82
C ALA A 199 -2.35 22.69 -3.60
N LYS A 200 -3.50 22.89 -4.27
CA LYS A 200 -3.84 24.17 -4.94
C LYS A 200 -4.45 25.17 -3.97
N THR A 201 -5.21 24.69 -2.99
CA THR A 201 -6.05 25.52 -2.12
C THR A 201 -5.42 25.87 -0.76
N THR A 202 -4.35 25.17 -0.36
CA THR A 202 -3.66 25.44 0.89
C THR A 202 -2.26 26.03 0.69
N ASP A 203 -1.89 26.96 1.57
CA ASP A 203 -0.51 27.45 1.72
C ASP A 203 0.26 26.67 2.80
N GLU A 204 -0.39 25.72 3.48
CA GLU A 204 0.26 24.91 4.50
C GLU A 204 1.39 24.05 3.93
N LYS A 205 2.44 23.89 4.73
CA LYS A 205 3.56 23.01 4.47
C LYS A 205 3.74 22.05 5.63
N PHE A 206 4.22 20.85 5.32
CA PHE A 206 4.35 19.75 6.26
C PHE A 206 5.80 19.31 6.39
N ASP A 207 6.15 18.86 7.59
CA ASP A 207 7.46 18.28 7.89
C ASP A 207 7.51 16.80 7.49
N LEU A 208 6.37 16.13 7.60
CA LEU A 208 6.20 14.73 7.24
C LEU A 208 4.87 14.54 6.52
N ILE A 209 4.92 13.97 5.31
CA ILE A 209 3.73 13.49 4.60
C ILE A 209 3.81 11.97 4.50
N ILE A 210 2.70 11.30 4.83
CA ILE A 210 2.62 9.84 4.84
C ILE A 210 1.43 9.34 4.02
N HIS A 211 1.57 8.16 3.44
CA HIS A 211 0.45 7.37 2.91
C HIS A 211 0.81 5.88 2.86
N PHE A 212 -0.19 5.02 2.85
CA PHE A 212 0.02 3.59 2.85
C PHE A 212 -0.90 2.92 1.84
N GLU A 213 -0.34 2.07 0.96
CA GLU A 213 -1.09 1.29 -0.02
C GLU A 213 -2.06 2.19 -0.80
N LEU A 214 -1.53 3.28 -1.36
CA LEU A 214 -2.30 4.29 -2.09
C LEU A 214 -1.77 4.51 -3.51
N LEU A 215 -0.43 4.53 -3.65
CA LEU A 215 0.22 4.93 -4.90
C LEU A 215 -0.19 4.04 -6.08
N GLU A 216 -0.35 2.74 -5.86
CA GLU A 216 -0.77 1.74 -6.84
C GLU A 216 -2.20 1.88 -7.36
N HIS A 217 -3.04 2.62 -6.64
CA HIS A 217 -4.44 2.88 -7.01
C HIS A 217 -4.59 4.06 -7.97
N LEU A 218 -3.59 4.94 -8.04
CA LEU A 218 -3.70 6.22 -8.73
C LEU A 218 -3.60 6.09 -10.25
N ARG A 219 -4.47 6.78 -10.98
CA ARG A 219 -4.34 6.88 -12.44
C ARG A 219 -3.08 7.64 -12.86
N ASP A 220 -2.77 8.73 -12.15
CA ASP A 220 -1.59 9.55 -12.37
C ASP A 220 -0.75 9.66 -11.08
N PRO A 221 0.09 8.64 -10.81
CA PRO A 221 0.95 8.68 -9.63
C PRO A 221 2.03 9.77 -9.70
N PHE A 222 2.35 10.28 -10.90
CA PHE A 222 3.35 11.32 -11.05
C PHE A 222 2.81 12.70 -10.61
N ALA A 223 1.59 13.06 -11.03
CA ALA A 223 0.92 14.28 -10.57
C ALA A 223 0.72 14.28 -9.04
N PHE A 224 0.37 13.12 -8.48
CA PHE A 224 0.29 12.91 -7.04
C PHE A 224 1.64 13.23 -6.34
N MET A 225 2.74 12.65 -6.80
CA MET A 225 4.06 12.89 -6.20
C MET A 225 4.51 14.35 -6.31
N LEU A 226 4.18 15.05 -7.40
CA LEU A 226 4.45 16.49 -7.53
C LEU A 226 3.64 17.31 -6.52
N SER A 227 2.39 16.92 -6.25
CA SER A 227 1.55 17.58 -5.25
C SER A 227 2.10 17.37 -3.83
N VAL A 228 2.55 16.15 -3.51
CA VAL A 228 3.25 15.85 -2.25
C VAL A 228 4.53 16.69 -2.11
N HIS A 229 5.34 16.75 -3.18
CA HIS A 229 6.57 17.56 -3.17
C HIS A 229 6.27 19.03 -2.93
N LYS A 230 5.19 19.57 -3.53
CA LYS A 230 4.75 20.95 -3.33
C LYS A 230 4.36 21.22 -1.87
N LEU A 231 3.71 20.27 -1.20
CA LEU A 231 3.21 20.45 0.18
C LEU A 231 4.30 20.26 1.25
N LEU A 232 5.42 19.63 0.94
CA LEU A 232 6.52 19.47 1.89
C LEU A 232 7.35 20.73 2.06
N LEU A 233 7.87 20.93 3.27
CA LEU A 233 9.01 21.83 3.53
C LEU A 233 10.27 21.31 2.83
N ASP A 234 11.27 22.19 2.60
CA ASP A 234 12.47 21.84 1.84
C ASP A 234 13.34 20.74 2.50
N ASP A 235 13.22 20.56 3.81
CA ASP A 235 13.83 19.46 4.59
C ASP A 235 12.78 18.45 5.07
N GLY A 236 11.61 18.46 4.44
CA GLY A 236 10.48 17.57 4.78
C GLY A 236 10.68 16.15 4.28
N LEU A 237 10.03 15.22 4.98
CA LEU A 237 10.05 13.80 4.68
C LEU A 237 8.74 13.34 4.05
N HIS A 238 8.82 12.50 3.04
CA HIS A 238 7.70 11.73 2.52
C HIS A 238 7.91 10.25 2.82
N HIS A 239 6.99 9.64 3.56
CA HIS A 239 7.06 8.24 3.93
C HIS A 239 5.83 7.48 3.43
N PHE A 240 6.05 6.36 2.73
CA PHE A 240 4.94 5.57 2.20
C PHE A 240 5.26 4.09 2.05
N SER A 241 4.21 3.29 1.91
CA SER A 241 4.31 1.88 1.48
C SER A 241 3.47 1.63 0.23
N THR A 242 3.94 0.66 -0.59
CA THR A 242 3.27 0.19 -1.80
C THR A 242 3.71 -1.26 -2.10
N PRO A 243 2.94 -2.06 -2.86
CA PRO A 243 3.33 -3.42 -3.22
C PRO A 243 4.60 -3.47 -4.09
N ASN A 244 5.36 -4.54 -3.92
CA ASN A 244 6.50 -4.91 -4.76
C ASN A 244 6.09 -6.04 -5.71
N ILE A 245 6.05 -5.78 -7.02
CA ILE A 245 5.68 -6.80 -8.01
C ILE A 245 6.71 -7.95 -8.08
N LEU A 246 7.96 -7.69 -7.69
CA LEU A 246 9.00 -8.70 -7.57
C LEU A 246 9.07 -9.34 -6.18
N GLY A 247 8.10 -9.05 -5.30
CA GLY A 247 7.96 -9.76 -4.04
C GLY A 247 7.74 -11.25 -4.24
N PHE A 248 8.27 -12.05 -3.33
CA PHE A 248 8.34 -13.49 -3.49
C PHE A 248 6.96 -14.15 -3.70
N ASP A 249 5.93 -13.70 -3.02
CA ASP A 249 4.56 -14.19 -3.19
C ASP A 249 4.01 -13.90 -4.61
N ASN A 250 4.33 -12.72 -5.16
CA ASN A 250 3.95 -12.36 -6.53
C ASN A 250 4.69 -13.19 -7.57
N VAL A 251 5.98 -13.45 -7.35
CA VAL A 251 6.80 -14.29 -8.25
C VAL A 251 6.35 -15.75 -8.20
N ALA A 252 6.03 -16.28 -7.02
CA ALA A 252 5.69 -17.68 -6.84
C ALA A 252 4.25 -18.03 -7.28
N ILE A 253 3.29 -17.13 -7.05
CA ILE A 253 1.85 -17.38 -7.28
C ILE A 253 1.36 -16.68 -8.56
N GLY A 254 1.98 -15.56 -8.95
CA GLY A 254 1.51 -14.69 -10.03
C GLY A 254 0.35 -13.78 -9.61
N TYR A 255 0.05 -12.77 -10.41
CA TYR A 255 -1.02 -11.79 -10.09
C TYR A 255 -2.44 -12.37 -10.32
N ASN A 256 -2.60 -13.45 -11.08
CA ASN A 256 -3.88 -14.15 -11.26
C ASN A 256 -4.18 -15.14 -10.12
N GLY A 257 -3.20 -15.49 -9.29
CA GLY A 257 -3.37 -16.44 -8.21
C GLY A 257 -4.02 -15.85 -6.96
N PHE A 258 -4.77 -16.69 -6.23
CA PHE A 258 -5.34 -16.29 -4.94
C PHE A 258 -4.26 -16.07 -3.89
N ARG A 259 -4.39 -14.98 -3.18
CA ARG A 259 -3.62 -14.66 -1.97
C ARG A 259 -4.55 -14.11 -0.88
N PRO A 260 -4.41 -14.55 0.37
CA PRO A 260 -5.27 -14.09 1.46
C PRO A 260 -5.02 -12.64 1.89
N LEU A 261 -3.92 -12.05 1.42
CA LEU A 261 -3.51 -10.67 1.70
C LEU A 261 -3.39 -9.87 0.40
N ALA A 262 -2.73 -8.72 0.44
CA ALA A 262 -2.65 -7.76 -0.66
C ALA A 262 -2.09 -8.34 -1.95
N HIS A 263 -2.57 -7.81 -3.07
CA HIS A 263 -2.16 -8.16 -4.43
C HIS A 263 -1.37 -6.99 -5.00
N ALA A 264 -0.33 -7.27 -5.80
CA ALA A 264 0.44 -6.21 -6.46
C ALA A 264 -0.30 -5.62 -7.67
N ILE A 265 -1.03 -6.43 -8.42
CA ILE A 265 -1.91 -6.04 -9.53
C ILE A 265 -3.28 -6.63 -9.25
N PHE A 266 -4.31 -5.81 -9.29
CA PHE A 266 -5.71 -6.21 -9.13
C PHE A 266 -6.65 -5.12 -9.66
N PRO A 267 -6.85 -5.01 -11.00
CA PRO A 267 -7.72 -3.99 -11.56
C PRO A 267 -9.20 -4.24 -11.18
N PRO A 268 -10.01 -3.19 -11.11
CA PRO A 268 -9.63 -1.81 -11.35
C PRO A 268 -8.96 -1.12 -10.16
N MET A 269 -8.78 -1.80 -9.03
CA MET A 269 -8.24 -1.25 -7.79
C MET A 269 -6.74 -0.91 -7.92
N HIS A 270 -5.89 -1.91 -8.19
CA HIS A 270 -4.45 -1.71 -8.38
C HIS A 270 -4.12 -1.61 -9.87
N LEU A 271 -3.83 -0.40 -10.32
CA LEU A 271 -3.63 -0.04 -11.72
C LEU A 271 -2.20 -0.24 -12.21
N HIS A 272 -1.24 -0.27 -11.30
CA HIS A 272 0.18 -0.50 -11.58
C HIS A 272 0.91 -0.96 -10.34
N SER A 273 2.10 -1.47 -10.53
CA SER A 273 2.96 -1.92 -9.45
C SER A 273 4.42 -1.59 -9.72
N PHE A 274 5.13 -1.37 -8.63
CA PHE A 274 6.52 -0.98 -8.64
C PHE A 274 7.45 -2.18 -8.40
N THR A 275 8.72 -1.99 -8.76
CA THR A 275 9.86 -2.76 -8.28
C THR A 275 10.71 -1.89 -7.37
N THR A 276 11.56 -2.48 -6.55
CA THR A 276 12.51 -1.73 -5.71
C THR A 276 13.46 -0.83 -6.52
N GLN A 277 13.69 -1.15 -7.79
CA GLN A 277 14.53 -0.35 -8.68
C GLN A 277 13.77 0.83 -9.28
N ASN A 278 12.58 0.59 -9.84
CA ASN A 278 11.87 1.66 -10.53
C ASN A 278 11.23 2.67 -9.58
N ILE A 279 10.91 2.30 -8.34
CA ILE A 279 10.43 3.25 -7.33
C ILE A 279 11.50 4.30 -6.98
N ILE A 280 12.78 3.92 -6.98
CA ILE A 280 13.91 4.84 -6.81
C ILE A 280 13.94 5.87 -7.94
N HIS A 281 13.92 5.41 -9.20
CA HIS A 281 13.93 6.29 -10.36
C HIS A 281 12.68 7.19 -10.41
N PHE A 282 11.53 6.65 -10.07
CA PHE A 282 10.28 7.39 -9.99
C PHE A 282 10.33 8.50 -8.94
N SER A 283 10.85 8.21 -7.76
CA SER A 283 11.02 9.18 -6.68
C SER A 283 11.98 10.31 -7.08
N ILE A 284 13.13 9.96 -7.67
CA ILE A 284 14.12 10.96 -8.15
C ILE A 284 13.51 11.85 -9.24
N ARG A 285 12.81 11.26 -10.21
CA ARG A 285 12.11 12.00 -11.28
C ARG A 285 11.05 12.96 -10.72
N SER A 286 10.44 12.61 -9.58
CA SER A 286 9.45 13.43 -8.89
C SER A 286 10.06 14.50 -7.98
N GLY A 287 11.40 14.68 -7.99
CA GLY A 287 12.10 15.72 -7.25
C GLY A 287 12.63 15.30 -5.88
N PHE A 288 12.51 14.02 -5.50
CA PHE A 288 12.92 13.53 -4.19
C PHE A 288 14.29 12.87 -4.20
N LYS A 289 14.92 12.84 -3.02
CA LYS A 289 16.06 11.96 -2.71
C LYS A 289 15.57 10.78 -1.89
N VAL A 290 16.02 9.57 -2.23
CA VAL A 290 15.67 8.36 -1.47
C VAL A 290 16.58 8.30 -0.24
N ALA A 291 15.99 8.47 0.94
CA ALA A 291 16.69 8.36 2.22
C ALA A 291 16.72 6.91 2.72
N GLN A 292 15.63 6.17 2.53
CA GLN A 292 15.53 4.75 2.92
C GLN A 292 14.55 4.02 2.00
N LEU A 293 14.90 2.80 1.64
CA LEU A 293 14.02 1.83 0.97
C LEU A 293 14.27 0.47 1.58
N ASP A 294 13.21 -0.17 2.07
CA ASP A 294 13.25 -1.55 2.54
C ASP A 294 11.97 -2.31 2.15
N THR A 295 12.01 -3.63 2.31
CA THR A 295 10.86 -4.51 2.05
C THR A 295 10.51 -5.29 3.33
N PRO A 296 9.72 -4.68 4.25
CA PRO A 296 9.51 -5.20 5.60
C PRO A 296 8.45 -6.31 5.69
N GLY A 297 7.95 -6.87 4.57
CA GLY A 297 6.91 -7.89 4.56
C GLY A 297 7.22 -9.07 5.49
N ASN A 298 6.19 -9.61 6.14
CA ASN A 298 6.32 -10.64 7.17
C ASN A 298 5.73 -11.99 6.75
N PHE A 299 5.00 -12.05 5.63
CA PHE A 299 4.09 -13.17 5.36
C PHE A 299 4.27 -13.83 4.00
N ASP A 300 5.18 -13.36 3.15
CA ASP A 300 5.36 -13.85 1.78
C ASP A 300 5.53 -15.36 1.71
N VAL A 301 6.42 -15.91 2.51
CA VAL A 301 6.75 -17.35 2.52
C VAL A 301 5.56 -18.17 3.02
N GLY A 302 4.86 -17.70 4.05
CA GLY A 302 3.66 -18.35 4.57
C GLY A 302 2.49 -18.30 3.59
N ILE A 303 2.33 -17.19 2.86
CA ILE A 303 1.32 -17.06 1.78
C ILE A 303 1.61 -18.09 0.68
N VAL A 304 2.86 -18.18 0.25
CA VAL A 304 3.27 -19.15 -0.78
C VAL A 304 3.07 -20.57 -0.28
N ALA A 305 3.51 -20.91 0.92
CA ALA A 305 3.33 -22.24 1.49
C ALA A 305 1.86 -22.67 1.50
N SER A 306 0.94 -21.76 1.91
CA SER A 306 -0.50 -22.06 1.95
C SER A 306 -1.16 -22.12 0.56
N ALA A 307 -0.64 -21.37 -0.41
CA ALA A 307 -1.22 -21.35 -1.77
C ALA A 307 -0.80 -22.52 -2.62
N ILE A 308 0.38 -23.11 -2.37
CA ILE A 308 0.91 -24.25 -3.12
C ILE A 308 0.67 -25.62 -2.43
N ASP A 309 0.08 -25.61 -1.24
CA ASP A 309 -0.21 -26.84 -0.50
C ASP A 309 -1.07 -27.79 -1.38
N GLY A 310 -0.55 -29.01 -1.57
CA GLY A 310 -1.15 -30.02 -2.48
C GLY A 310 -0.86 -29.83 -3.98
N ASN A 311 -0.16 -28.77 -4.41
CA ASN A 311 0.24 -28.56 -5.81
C ASN A 311 1.72 -28.88 -6.06
N SER A 312 2.02 -30.16 -6.28
CA SER A 312 3.39 -30.66 -6.53
C SER A 312 4.02 -30.15 -7.85
N SER A 313 3.24 -29.55 -8.76
CA SER A 313 3.73 -29.03 -10.03
C SER A 313 4.33 -27.60 -9.91
N ASN A 314 4.11 -26.90 -8.80
CA ASN A 314 4.70 -25.60 -8.57
C ASN A 314 6.20 -25.74 -8.24
N GLN A 315 7.04 -24.95 -8.90
CA GLN A 315 8.49 -24.95 -8.68
C GLN A 315 8.93 -24.65 -7.24
N PHE A 316 8.06 -24.05 -6.44
CA PHE A 316 8.27 -23.76 -5.02
C PHE A 316 7.59 -24.75 -4.07
N SER A 317 7.11 -25.90 -4.56
CA SER A 317 6.40 -26.90 -3.75
C SER A 317 7.19 -27.37 -2.52
N PHE A 318 8.53 -27.35 -2.57
CA PHE A 318 9.41 -27.67 -1.44
C PHE A 318 9.17 -26.81 -0.18
N ILE A 319 8.57 -25.63 -0.33
CA ILE A 319 8.30 -24.72 0.81
C ILE A 319 7.21 -25.30 1.74
N SER A 320 6.28 -26.09 1.22
CA SER A 320 5.25 -26.75 2.03
C SER A 320 5.83 -27.75 3.07
N GLU A 321 7.07 -28.20 2.85
CA GLU A 321 7.79 -29.08 3.77
C GLU A 321 8.55 -28.32 4.88
N PHE A 322 8.58 -26.99 4.81
CA PHE A 322 9.32 -26.18 5.78
C PHE A 322 8.60 -26.12 7.13
N THR A 323 9.37 -26.27 8.20
CA THR A 323 8.92 -25.94 9.55
C THR A 323 8.70 -24.43 9.71
N GLU A 324 7.90 -24.00 10.69
CA GLU A 324 7.68 -22.56 10.97
C GLU A 324 8.99 -21.78 11.15
N LYS A 325 9.99 -22.39 11.78
CA LYS A 325 11.32 -21.78 11.94
C LYS A 325 12.01 -21.56 10.61
N GLN A 326 11.94 -22.52 9.67
CA GLN A 326 12.52 -22.40 8.34
C GLN A 326 11.77 -21.33 7.51
N LEU A 327 10.44 -21.30 7.57
CA LEU A 327 9.63 -20.26 6.95
C LEU A 327 10.04 -18.87 7.46
N GLY A 328 10.23 -18.71 8.79
CA GLY A 328 10.68 -17.46 9.39
C GLY A 328 12.09 -17.04 8.95
N ILE A 329 13.04 -17.97 8.88
CA ILE A 329 14.40 -17.71 8.38
C ILE A 329 14.34 -17.27 6.90
N PHE A 330 13.58 -17.96 6.08
CA PHE A 330 13.43 -17.61 4.66
C PHE A 330 12.79 -16.23 4.49
N GLN A 331 11.74 -15.91 5.25
CA GLN A 331 11.15 -14.58 5.27
C GLN A 331 12.16 -13.50 5.64
N HIS A 332 13.02 -13.76 6.62
CA HIS A 332 14.08 -12.82 6.98
C HIS A 332 15.06 -12.58 5.82
N TRP A 333 15.47 -13.63 5.11
CA TRP A 333 16.30 -13.50 3.92
C TRP A 333 15.63 -12.68 2.82
N LEU A 334 14.34 -12.87 2.57
CA LEU A 334 13.59 -12.06 1.60
C LEU A 334 13.65 -10.57 1.92
N LYS A 335 13.54 -10.20 3.20
CA LYS A 335 13.69 -8.79 3.63
C LYS A 335 15.09 -8.25 3.35
N LEU A 336 16.13 -8.99 3.70
CA LEU A 336 17.51 -8.58 3.48
C LEU A 336 17.85 -8.44 1.99
N LEU A 337 17.24 -9.25 1.13
CA LEU A 337 17.43 -9.24 -0.32
C LEU A 337 16.49 -8.26 -1.05
N SER A 338 15.68 -7.49 -0.33
CA SER A 338 14.66 -6.60 -0.90
C SER A 338 13.65 -7.32 -1.80
N ALA A 339 13.34 -8.57 -1.45
CA ALA A 339 12.49 -9.50 -2.22
C ALA A 339 11.15 -9.80 -1.54
N SER A 340 10.75 -9.05 -0.50
CA SER A 340 9.43 -9.20 0.12
C SER A 340 8.37 -8.38 -0.62
N SER A 341 7.10 -8.71 -0.43
CA SER A 341 5.96 -8.25 -1.24
C SER A 341 5.57 -6.79 -1.07
N HIS A 342 5.99 -6.14 0.01
CA HIS A 342 5.72 -4.73 0.26
C HIS A 342 7.02 -3.95 0.35
N MET A 343 6.99 -2.77 -0.23
CA MET A 343 8.06 -1.77 -0.11
C MET A 343 7.64 -0.69 0.87
N ARG A 344 8.63 -0.16 1.58
CA ARG A 344 8.52 1.01 2.42
C ARG A 344 9.61 1.99 2.04
N CYS A 345 9.20 3.21 1.69
CA CYS A 345 10.08 4.27 1.22
C CYS A 345 10.03 5.45 2.18
N THR A 346 11.18 6.02 2.48
CA THR A 346 11.32 7.34 3.09
C THR A 346 12.13 8.21 2.15
N LEU A 347 11.54 9.30 1.72
CA LEU A 347 12.10 10.25 0.77
C LEU A 347 12.36 11.58 1.48
N LEU A 348 13.37 12.30 1.01
CA LEU A 348 13.70 13.66 1.42
C LEU A 348 13.42 14.59 0.23
N LYS A 349 12.76 15.72 0.49
CA LYS A 349 12.58 16.78 -0.48
C LYS A 349 13.88 17.54 -0.76
#